data_8c88ab76fac7f567d82d71f2f9c05ae8
#
_entry.id   8c88ab76fac7f567d82d71f2f9c05ae8
#
_cell.length_a   1.000
_cell.length_b   1.000
_cell.length_c   1.000
_cell.angle_alpha   90.00
_cell.angle_beta   90.00
_cell.angle_gamma   90.00
#
_symmetry.space_group_name_H-M   'P 1'
#
loop_
_entity.id
_entity.type
_entity.pdbx_description
1 polymer ?
#
loop_
_entity_poly.entity_id
_entity_poly.type
_entity_poly.pdbx_seq_one_letter_code
_entity_poly.pdbx_strand_id
1 'polypeptide(L)'
;MTVGCSQNHKVTKQTPELAKAEEVMFDHPDSALHILESMPIPSARKDKENHALWCLLTSQAKVKLIMKIPSDSLVKIAYDYYKSTDNARRKAMSALYMGDINYELGNIEEAMQYYLEGKTEVEKTEDYKTGYLIMSSLGKLYLYRRLNAYALEACTIAYDYAVKDSNKRYQMGALQYLARCYCILNELPKAIETYQKCSDIAVELGLNNKAYYYDIQTETALVYKNSSQFLQSLEILKSFPVKFQSSSLIGKNYFCLKQYDSAYFYLNKALLTDNIYTKASVYEFLYKFGNQPKYRKYLTSYCDSLLFYNDSIITLNKSKEIIAYKEKYENEKLTNDKQRLKLEKAYILNWLMITVVIVLLLTVSFVFFYLHKKMAIHRKEEEIAQLAILLHQKELEADKNESYIEELQQQFDENSRKEEFYIEQLEALESLKEENKKLSLEIMILQKKIAFYSVEEYKHSNIKFLSDRLYKLEKRENELCTLLLEQIPLLNKLHSNPTYLKDKELKDIIKITDDIFQDFTHRLLSDVPVLNENELILCCLIKLRFSIPEISLFLNIASTSVSRRKLRVKNKIFSTIPDMKAEKSFDIWLWEY
;
A
#
# COMPACT_ATOMS: atom_id res chain seq x y z
N MET A 1 0.56 -9.91 38.24
CA MET A 1 1.49 -11.01 37.88
C MET A 1 0.92 -11.68 36.64
N THR A 2 1.37 -11.31 35.49
CA THR A 2 1.13 -12.03 34.22
C THR A 2 2.49 -12.43 33.71
N VAL A 3 2.76 -13.73 33.86
CA VAL A 3 3.98 -14.36 33.33
C VAL A 3 3.88 -14.33 31.82
N GLY A 4 4.61 -13.43 31.20
CA GLY A 4 4.87 -13.47 29.76
C GLY A 4 5.76 -14.69 29.49
N CYS A 5 5.19 -15.75 28.94
CA CYS A 5 5.95 -16.80 28.30
C CYS A 5 6.64 -16.22 27.05
N SER A 6 7.84 -15.68 27.22
CA SER A 6 8.78 -15.58 26.14
C SER A 6 9.18 -17.02 25.79
N GLN A 7 8.58 -17.59 24.76
CA GLN A 7 9.13 -18.78 24.13
C GLN A 7 10.48 -18.37 23.55
N ASN A 8 11.56 -18.67 24.26
CA ASN A 8 12.91 -18.73 23.72
C ASN A 8 12.88 -19.75 22.57
N HIS A 9 12.63 -19.32 21.34
CA HIS A 9 12.94 -20.10 20.17
C HIS A 9 14.46 -20.32 20.18
N LYS A 10 14.90 -21.48 20.65
CA LYS A 10 16.23 -21.98 20.36
C LYS A 10 16.35 -21.95 18.84
N VAL A 11 17.17 -21.05 18.31
CA VAL A 11 17.52 -21.02 16.89
C VAL A 11 18.07 -22.42 16.57
N THR A 12 17.28 -23.23 15.90
CA THR A 12 17.68 -24.57 15.50
C THR A 12 18.76 -24.39 14.45
N LYS A 13 19.95 -24.94 14.70
CA LYS A 13 21.07 -24.79 13.78
C LYS A 13 20.70 -25.43 12.44
N GLN A 14 20.70 -24.65 11.38
CA GLN A 14 20.46 -25.14 10.02
C GLN A 14 21.39 -26.31 9.69
N THR A 15 20.85 -27.38 9.11
CA THR A 15 21.69 -28.53 8.72
C THR A 15 22.66 -28.11 7.60
N PRO A 16 23.88 -28.67 7.55
CA PRO A 16 24.89 -28.30 6.55
C PRO A 16 24.38 -28.46 5.11
N GLU A 17 23.60 -29.51 4.85
CA GLU A 17 23.01 -29.81 3.53
C GLU A 17 22.02 -28.74 3.11
N LEU A 18 21.13 -28.27 4.01
CA LEU A 18 20.20 -27.18 3.73
C LEU A 18 20.91 -25.86 3.47
N ALA A 19 21.96 -25.56 4.26
CA ALA A 19 22.78 -24.37 4.04
C ALA A 19 23.44 -24.40 2.66
N LYS A 20 24.03 -25.54 2.30
CA LYS A 20 24.69 -25.72 1.00
C LYS A 20 23.69 -25.65 -0.16
N ALA A 21 22.51 -26.27 -0.01
CA ALA A 21 21.45 -26.19 -1.03
C ALA A 21 20.98 -24.75 -1.21
N GLU A 22 20.82 -23.98 -0.13
CA GLU A 22 20.44 -22.57 -0.20
C GLU A 22 21.51 -21.70 -0.87
N GLU A 23 22.79 -21.93 -0.58
CA GLU A 23 23.92 -21.22 -1.17
C GLU A 23 23.95 -21.35 -2.70
N VAL A 24 23.81 -22.58 -3.22
CA VAL A 24 23.89 -22.84 -4.67
C VAL A 24 22.55 -22.65 -5.40
N MET A 25 21.46 -22.42 -4.70
CA MET A 25 20.08 -22.38 -5.22
C MET A 25 19.88 -21.46 -6.42
N PHE A 26 20.55 -20.33 -6.46
CA PHE A 26 20.30 -19.33 -7.50
C PHE A 26 21.06 -19.59 -8.78
N ASP A 27 22.28 -20.05 -8.68
CA ASP A 27 23.16 -20.28 -9.83
C ASP A 27 23.04 -21.72 -10.37
N HIS A 28 22.80 -22.68 -9.48
CA HIS A 28 22.73 -24.11 -9.77
C HIS A 28 21.53 -24.77 -9.08
N PRO A 29 20.28 -24.42 -9.46
CA PRO A 29 19.08 -24.98 -8.83
C PRO A 29 18.93 -26.50 -9.01
N ASP A 30 19.50 -27.09 -10.06
CA ASP A 30 19.63 -28.52 -10.28
C ASP A 30 20.50 -29.18 -9.21
N SER A 31 21.66 -28.61 -8.92
CA SER A 31 22.56 -29.08 -7.84
C SER A 31 21.90 -28.92 -6.48
N ALA A 32 21.20 -27.79 -6.23
CA ALA A 32 20.43 -27.59 -5.02
C ALA A 32 19.35 -28.66 -4.83
N LEU A 33 18.58 -28.95 -5.87
CA LEU A 33 17.56 -30.00 -5.83
C LEU A 33 18.18 -31.37 -5.56
N HIS A 34 19.29 -31.72 -6.20
CA HIS A 34 20.00 -32.99 -5.97
C HIS A 34 20.46 -33.12 -4.51
N ILE A 35 20.98 -32.06 -3.90
CA ILE A 35 21.34 -32.06 -2.47
C ILE A 35 20.10 -32.32 -1.60
N LEU A 36 18.99 -31.62 -1.87
CA LEU A 36 17.74 -31.75 -1.11
C LEU A 36 17.08 -33.11 -1.23
N GLU A 37 17.17 -33.77 -2.39
CA GLU A 37 16.64 -35.10 -2.62
C GLU A 37 17.54 -36.22 -2.07
N SER A 38 18.85 -35.95 -1.95
CA SER A 38 19.83 -36.91 -1.42
C SER A 38 19.94 -36.93 0.10
N MET A 39 19.51 -35.84 0.76
CA MET A 39 19.58 -35.74 2.23
C MET A 39 18.38 -36.43 2.90
N PRO A 40 18.54 -36.90 4.17
CA PRO A 40 17.40 -37.32 4.97
C PRO A 40 16.42 -36.18 5.21
N ILE A 41 15.13 -36.40 4.93
CA ILE A 41 14.10 -35.38 5.16
C ILE A 41 14.02 -35.07 6.65
N PRO A 42 14.19 -33.78 7.09
CA PRO A 42 14.10 -33.40 8.49
C PRO A 42 12.73 -33.76 9.07
N SER A 43 12.69 -34.14 10.34
CA SER A 43 11.46 -34.62 10.98
C SER A 43 10.47 -33.47 11.23
N ALA A 44 9.28 -33.56 10.65
CA ALA A 44 8.18 -32.60 10.85
C ALA A 44 7.75 -32.42 12.33
N ARG A 45 8.04 -33.40 13.20
CA ARG A 45 7.69 -33.34 14.63
C ARG A 45 8.85 -32.86 15.51
N LYS A 46 10.08 -33.30 15.22
CA LYS A 46 11.27 -33.06 16.07
C LYS A 46 12.07 -31.84 15.61
N ASP A 47 12.04 -31.52 14.32
CA ASP A 47 12.83 -30.46 13.71
C ASP A 47 11.99 -29.69 12.67
N LYS A 48 10.99 -29.00 13.20
CA LYS A 48 9.99 -28.29 12.38
C LYS A 48 10.59 -27.22 11.48
N GLU A 49 11.60 -26.50 11.97
CA GLU A 49 12.24 -25.41 11.22
C GLU A 49 13.00 -25.94 10.01
N ASN A 50 13.90 -26.92 10.19
CA ASN A 50 14.61 -27.52 9.09
C ASN A 50 13.69 -28.26 8.13
N HIS A 51 12.60 -28.87 8.63
CA HIS A 51 11.57 -29.46 7.77
C HIS A 51 10.88 -28.43 6.88
N ALA A 52 10.45 -27.30 7.46
CA ALA A 52 9.84 -26.20 6.72
C ALA A 52 10.83 -25.59 5.70
N LEU A 53 12.10 -25.45 6.09
CA LEU A 53 13.14 -24.95 5.20
C LEU A 53 13.39 -25.93 4.04
N TRP A 54 13.45 -27.22 4.30
CA TRP A 54 13.57 -28.24 3.26
C TRP A 54 12.39 -28.17 2.27
N CYS A 55 11.15 -28.03 2.77
CA CYS A 55 9.96 -27.86 1.93
C CYS A 55 10.06 -26.60 1.06
N LEU A 56 10.50 -25.49 1.65
CA LEU A 56 10.67 -24.22 0.94
C LEU A 56 11.71 -24.33 -0.17
N LEU A 57 12.92 -24.79 0.16
CA LEU A 57 14.02 -24.88 -0.79
C LEU A 57 13.74 -25.90 -1.91
N THR A 58 13.08 -27.01 -1.60
CA THR A 58 12.66 -27.99 -2.62
C THR A 58 11.64 -27.38 -3.58
N SER A 59 10.66 -26.63 -3.07
CA SER A 59 9.68 -25.91 -3.90
C SER A 59 10.36 -24.85 -4.75
N GLN A 60 11.27 -24.08 -4.18
CA GLN A 60 12.07 -23.08 -4.88
C GLN A 60 12.88 -23.70 -6.04
N ALA A 61 13.59 -24.79 -5.79
CA ALA A 61 14.37 -25.47 -6.81
C ALA A 61 13.48 -25.95 -7.98
N LYS A 62 12.34 -26.56 -7.68
CA LYS A 62 11.39 -27.05 -8.69
C LYS A 62 10.80 -25.91 -9.53
N VAL A 63 10.42 -24.80 -8.91
CA VAL A 63 9.94 -23.60 -9.62
C VAL A 63 11.03 -23.05 -10.56
N LYS A 64 12.28 -22.94 -10.05
CA LYS A 64 13.40 -22.43 -10.86
C LYS A 64 13.76 -23.33 -12.04
N LEU A 65 13.58 -24.63 -11.89
CA LEU A 65 13.80 -25.61 -12.95
C LEU A 65 12.60 -25.76 -13.89
N ILE A 66 11.55 -24.98 -13.71
CA ILE A 66 10.31 -25.01 -14.51
C ILE A 66 9.72 -26.45 -14.50
N MET A 67 9.81 -27.14 -13.39
CA MET A 67 9.25 -28.48 -13.23
C MET A 67 7.74 -28.37 -13.00
N LYS A 68 6.98 -29.30 -13.57
CA LYS A 68 5.54 -29.38 -13.31
C LYS A 68 5.28 -29.70 -11.84
N ILE A 69 4.62 -28.82 -11.12
CA ILE A 69 4.25 -28.96 -9.71
C ILE A 69 2.73 -29.22 -9.65
N PRO A 70 2.28 -30.42 -9.21
CA PRO A 70 0.88 -30.78 -9.26
C PRO A 70 0.02 -30.18 -8.16
N SER A 71 0.62 -29.67 -7.08
CA SER A 71 -0.08 -29.04 -5.96
C SER A 71 0.87 -28.14 -5.16
N ASP A 72 0.30 -27.24 -4.38
CA ASP A 72 1.02 -26.35 -3.47
C ASP A 72 1.34 -26.96 -2.09
N SER A 73 0.97 -28.22 -1.87
CA SER A 73 1.04 -28.90 -0.55
C SER A 73 2.41 -28.77 0.12
N LEU A 74 3.49 -28.92 -0.66
CA LEU A 74 4.85 -28.91 -0.11
C LEU A 74 5.24 -27.50 0.37
N VAL A 75 5.05 -26.49 -0.46
CA VAL A 75 5.39 -25.10 -0.10
C VAL A 75 4.46 -24.57 0.98
N LYS A 76 3.22 -25.06 1.05
CA LYS A 76 2.25 -24.72 2.08
C LYS A 76 2.73 -25.07 3.49
N ILE A 77 3.41 -26.21 3.66
CA ILE A 77 4.02 -26.57 4.95
C ILE A 77 5.01 -25.47 5.40
N ALA A 78 5.86 -25.00 4.49
CA ALA A 78 6.81 -23.94 4.77
C ALA A 78 6.10 -22.61 5.08
N TYR A 79 5.13 -22.25 4.26
CA TYR A 79 4.35 -21.02 4.43
C TYR A 79 3.63 -20.98 5.79
N ASP A 80 2.90 -22.04 6.16
CA ASP A 80 2.16 -22.13 7.41
C ASP A 80 3.11 -22.07 8.63
N TYR A 81 4.29 -22.69 8.53
CA TYR A 81 5.31 -22.61 9.56
C TYR A 81 5.85 -21.19 9.71
N TYR A 82 6.36 -20.60 8.63
CA TYR A 82 6.99 -19.28 8.69
C TYR A 82 6.01 -18.16 9.00
N LYS A 83 4.75 -18.27 8.61
CA LYS A 83 3.70 -17.31 8.95
C LYS A 83 3.58 -17.08 10.47
N SER A 84 3.86 -18.11 11.28
CA SER A 84 3.81 -18.06 12.75
C SER A 84 5.11 -17.58 13.40
N THR A 85 6.17 -17.29 12.64
CA THR A 85 7.49 -16.85 13.13
C THR A 85 7.68 -15.34 12.96
N ASP A 86 8.78 -14.79 13.51
CA ASP A 86 9.16 -13.39 13.29
C ASP A 86 10.15 -13.21 12.13
N ASN A 87 10.45 -14.27 11.37
CA ASN A 87 11.40 -14.25 10.27
C ASN A 87 10.76 -13.69 9.00
N ALA A 88 10.79 -12.36 8.84
CA ALA A 88 10.18 -11.66 7.70
C ALA A 88 10.75 -12.13 6.34
N ARG A 89 12.06 -12.42 6.27
CA ARG A 89 12.69 -12.93 5.04
C ARG A 89 12.09 -14.27 4.61
N ARG A 90 11.95 -15.24 5.54
CA ARG A 90 11.38 -16.56 5.25
C ARG A 90 9.89 -16.48 4.95
N LYS A 91 9.15 -15.57 5.62
CA LYS A 91 7.76 -15.28 5.29
C LYS A 91 7.63 -14.81 3.85
N ALA A 92 8.44 -13.82 3.45
CA ALA A 92 8.43 -13.29 2.09
C ALA A 92 8.76 -14.38 1.04
N MET A 93 9.80 -15.18 1.29
CA MET A 93 10.19 -16.27 0.38
C MET A 93 9.10 -17.34 0.26
N SER A 94 8.50 -17.79 1.36
CA SER A 94 7.46 -18.81 1.33
C SER A 94 6.20 -18.29 0.63
N ALA A 95 5.84 -17.02 0.85
CA ALA A 95 4.73 -16.36 0.15
C ALA A 95 5.01 -16.22 -1.36
N LEU A 96 6.23 -15.86 -1.77
CA LEU A 96 6.64 -15.81 -3.17
C LEU A 96 6.38 -17.14 -3.88
N TYR A 97 6.88 -18.25 -3.31
CA TYR A 97 6.74 -19.57 -3.95
C TYR A 97 5.34 -20.16 -3.83
N MET A 98 4.56 -19.79 -2.80
CA MET A 98 3.11 -20.04 -2.79
C MET A 98 2.44 -19.32 -3.97
N GLY A 99 2.79 -18.05 -4.19
CA GLY A 99 2.29 -17.28 -5.32
C GLY A 99 2.67 -17.88 -6.67
N ASP A 100 3.94 -18.23 -6.89
CA ASP A 100 4.42 -18.79 -8.15
C ASP A 100 3.73 -20.11 -8.48
N ILE A 101 3.61 -21.00 -7.49
CA ILE A 101 2.98 -22.32 -7.69
C ILE A 101 1.47 -22.17 -7.95
N ASN A 102 0.78 -21.31 -7.18
CA ASN A 102 -0.65 -21.06 -7.40
C ASN A 102 -0.91 -20.38 -8.75
N TYR A 103 -0.02 -19.49 -9.19
CA TYR A 103 -0.09 -18.91 -10.53
C TYR A 103 -0.04 -19.98 -11.62
N GLU A 104 0.88 -20.97 -11.50
CA GLU A 104 1.01 -22.07 -12.45
C GLU A 104 -0.17 -23.06 -12.40
N LEU A 105 -0.77 -23.25 -11.23
CA LEU A 105 -2.00 -24.04 -11.04
C LEU A 105 -3.26 -23.33 -11.58
N GLY A 106 -3.16 -22.05 -11.98
CA GLY A 106 -4.27 -21.25 -12.47
C GLY A 106 -5.09 -20.57 -11.37
N ASN A 107 -4.67 -20.65 -10.11
CA ASN A 107 -5.29 -20.00 -8.95
C ASN A 107 -4.76 -18.55 -8.85
N ILE A 108 -5.21 -17.70 -9.74
CA ILE A 108 -4.58 -16.37 -9.97
C ILE A 108 -4.84 -15.42 -8.79
N GLU A 109 -6.02 -15.49 -8.20
CA GLU A 109 -6.44 -14.68 -7.06
C GLU A 109 -5.59 -15.02 -5.83
N GLU A 110 -5.42 -16.29 -5.54
CA GLU A 110 -4.58 -16.79 -4.46
C GLU A 110 -3.11 -16.42 -4.70
N ALA A 111 -2.63 -16.58 -5.93
CA ALA A 111 -1.28 -16.18 -6.29
C ALA A 111 -1.02 -14.71 -6.00
N MET A 112 -1.96 -13.84 -6.37
CA MET A 112 -1.88 -12.41 -6.10
C MET A 112 -1.87 -12.11 -4.60
N GLN A 113 -2.72 -12.76 -3.82
CA GLN A 113 -2.75 -12.61 -2.37
C GLN A 113 -1.38 -12.93 -1.76
N TYR A 114 -0.81 -14.08 -2.11
CA TYR A 114 0.51 -14.49 -1.61
C TYR A 114 1.62 -13.51 -2.02
N TYR A 115 1.60 -12.99 -3.24
CA TYR A 115 2.58 -11.97 -3.65
C TYR A 115 2.44 -10.67 -2.85
N LEU A 116 1.21 -10.23 -2.53
CA LEU A 116 0.96 -9.03 -1.72
C LEU A 116 1.38 -9.23 -0.25
N GLU A 117 1.13 -10.42 0.31
CA GLU A 117 1.65 -10.79 1.64
C GLU A 117 3.19 -10.80 1.63
N GLY A 118 3.79 -11.42 0.62
CA GLY A 118 5.24 -11.44 0.44
C GLY A 118 5.84 -10.05 0.30
N LYS A 119 5.21 -9.15 -0.47
CA LYS A 119 5.57 -7.74 -0.57
C LYS A 119 5.61 -7.07 0.81
N THR A 120 4.56 -7.27 1.61
CA THR A 120 4.46 -6.67 2.95
C THR A 120 5.57 -7.15 3.89
N GLU A 121 5.98 -8.42 3.77
CA GLU A 121 7.05 -8.97 4.62
C GLU A 121 8.44 -8.59 4.12
N VAL A 122 8.68 -8.54 2.80
CA VAL A 122 10.00 -8.17 2.25
C VAL A 122 10.34 -6.71 2.47
N GLU A 123 9.34 -5.83 2.53
CA GLU A 123 9.51 -4.40 2.86
C GLU A 123 10.12 -4.17 4.27
N LYS A 124 10.06 -5.18 5.15
CA LYS A 124 10.67 -5.16 6.50
C LYS A 124 12.13 -5.64 6.50
N THR A 125 12.69 -5.95 5.35
CA THR A 125 14.01 -6.58 5.20
C THR A 125 14.86 -5.87 4.15
N GLU A 126 16.14 -6.18 4.12
CA GLU A 126 17.05 -5.79 3.05
C GLU A 126 17.25 -6.93 2.01
N ASP A 127 16.33 -7.89 1.94
CA ASP A 127 16.36 -8.95 0.93
C ASP A 127 15.84 -8.43 -0.42
N TYR A 128 16.66 -7.58 -1.06
CA TYR A 128 16.34 -6.95 -2.34
C TYR A 128 16.11 -7.97 -3.45
N LYS A 129 16.77 -9.11 -3.36
CA LYS A 129 16.60 -10.22 -4.30
C LYS A 129 15.20 -10.80 -4.27
N THR A 130 14.69 -11.15 -3.08
CA THR A 130 13.31 -11.61 -2.92
C THR A 130 12.31 -10.51 -3.26
N GLY A 131 12.63 -9.26 -2.91
CA GLY A 131 11.83 -8.09 -3.30
C GLY A 131 11.67 -7.95 -4.80
N TYR A 132 12.77 -8.07 -5.56
CA TYR A 132 12.73 -8.08 -7.02
C TYR A 132 11.83 -9.21 -7.56
N LEU A 133 11.98 -10.42 -7.05
CA LEU A 133 11.22 -11.58 -7.54
C LEU A 133 9.71 -11.39 -7.31
N ILE A 134 9.31 -10.96 -6.11
CA ILE A 134 7.90 -10.68 -5.79
C ILE A 134 7.33 -9.58 -6.70
N MET A 135 8.03 -8.46 -6.81
CA MET A 135 7.53 -7.33 -7.60
C MET A 135 7.53 -7.62 -9.10
N SER A 136 8.47 -8.44 -9.59
CA SER A 136 8.46 -8.93 -10.97
C SER A 136 7.27 -9.87 -11.23
N SER A 137 6.95 -10.77 -10.31
CA SER A 137 5.79 -11.67 -10.42
C SER A 137 4.48 -10.88 -10.40
N LEU A 138 4.33 -9.89 -9.52
CA LEU A 138 3.19 -8.95 -9.52
C LEU A 138 3.11 -8.16 -10.83
N GLY A 139 4.22 -7.58 -11.28
CA GLY A 139 4.28 -6.82 -12.54
C GLY A 139 3.85 -7.65 -13.74
N LYS A 140 4.35 -8.89 -13.83
CA LYS A 140 3.96 -9.86 -14.84
C LYS A 140 2.47 -10.17 -14.77
N LEU A 141 1.95 -10.47 -13.58
CA LEU A 141 0.54 -10.77 -13.36
C LEU A 141 -0.34 -9.60 -13.82
N TYR A 142 -0.03 -8.39 -13.40
CA TYR A 142 -0.77 -7.19 -13.79
C TYR A 142 -0.71 -6.91 -15.30
N LEU A 143 0.44 -7.10 -15.94
CA LEU A 143 0.56 -6.96 -17.40
C LEU A 143 -0.35 -7.93 -18.14
N TYR A 144 -0.34 -9.22 -17.79
CA TYR A 144 -1.18 -10.23 -18.44
C TYR A 144 -2.67 -10.00 -18.20
N ARG A 145 -3.03 -9.30 -17.12
CA ARG A 145 -4.41 -8.92 -16.79
C ARG A 145 -4.79 -7.52 -17.31
N ARG A 146 -3.92 -6.86 -18.09
CA ARG A 146 -4.11 -5.51 -18.64
C ARG A 146 -4.31 -4.43 -17.57
N LEU A 147 -3.76 -4.65 -16.39
CA LEU A 147 -3.75 -3.68 -15.28
C LEU A 147 -2.50 -2.79 -15.40
N ASN A 148 -2.42 -2.00 -16.47
CA ASN A 148 -1.20 -1.37 -16.96
C ASN A 148 -0.55 -0.42 -15.96
N ALA A 149 -1.33 0.36 -15.20
CA ALA A 149 -0.79 1.28 -14.20
C ALA A 149 -0.16 0.53 -13.01
N TYR A 150 -0.82 -0.54 -12.53
CA TYR A 150 -0.27 -1.40 -11.47
C TYR A 150 0.95 -2.18 -11.95
N ALA A 151 0.95 -2.58 -13.21
CA ALA A 151 2.11 -3.22 -13.82
C ALA A 151 3.32 -2.27 -13.86
N LEU A 152 3.12 -1.01 -14.29
CA LEU A 152 4.17 0.00 -14.33
C LEU A 152 4.76 0.25 -12.94
N GLU A 153 3.90 0.44 -11.91
CA GLU A 153 4.33 0.63 -10.52
C GLU A 153 5.16 -0.57 -10.04
N ALA A 154 4.63 -1.79 -10.21
CA ALA A 154 5.31 -3.00 -9.75
C ALA A 154 6.65 -3.23 -10.46
N CYS A 155 6.71 -3.02 -11.78
CA CYS A 155 7.95 -3.16 -12.55
C CYS A 155 8.99 -2.09 -12.19
N THR A 156 8.56 -0.87 -11.86
CA THR A 156 9.46 0.19 -11.38
C THR A 156 10.09 -0.20 -10.05
N ILE A 157 9.28 -0.66 -9.09
CA ILE A 157 9.78 -1.14 -7.79
C ILE A 157 10.69 -2.37 -7.97
N ALA A 158 10.36 -3.27 -8.90
CA ALA A 158 11.22 -4.42 -9.22
C ALA A 158 12.59 -3.97 -9.73
N TYR A 159 12.64 -2.96 -10.60
CA TYR A 159 13.89 -2.41 -11.09
C TYR A 159 14.71 -1.78 -9.96
N ASP A 160 14.08 -1.01 -9.07
CA ASP A 160 14.76 -0.42 -7.90
C ASP A 160 15.37 -1.49 -6.99
N TYR A 161 14.64 -2.58 -6.73
CA TYR A 161 15.20 -3.72 -5.99
C TYR A 161 16.37 -4.38 -6.72
N ALA A 162 16.27 -4.57 -8.04
CA ALA A 162 17.34 -5.16 -8.84
C ALA A 162 18.62 -4.29 -8.86
N VAL A 163 18.46 -2.96 -8.81
CA VAL A 163 19.58 -2.01 -8.70
C VAL A 163 20.22 -2.13 -7.32
N LYS A 164 19.43 -2.17 -6.25
CA LYS A 164 19.92 -2.32 -4.87
C LYS A 164 20.65 -3.66 -4.67
N ASP A 165 20.14 -4.74 -5.28
CA ASP A 165 20.78 -6.07 -5.28
C ASP A 165 22.05 -6.12 -6.15
N SER A 166 22.32 -5.06 -6.94
CA SER A 166 23.43 -4.98 -7.90
C SER A 166 23.43 -6.12 -8.94
N ASN A 167 22.31 -6.77 -9.18
CA ASN A 167 22.18 -7.93 -10.05
C ASN A 167 21.79 -7.53 -11.47
N LYS A 168 22.74 -7.56 -12.39
CA LYS A 168 22.53 -7.19 -13.80
C LYS A 168 21.46 -8.01 -14.52
N ARG A 169 21.34 -9.31 -14.21
CA ARG A 169 20.30 -10.15 -14.82
C ARG A 169 18.90 -9.72 -14.36
N TYR A 170 18.77 -9.35 -13.09
CA TYR A 170 17.50 -8.86 -12.55
C TYR A 170 17.16 -7.47 -13.09
N GLN A 171 18.16 -6.58 -13.21
CA GLN A 171 17.98 -5.26 -13.84
C GLN A 171 17.47 -5.43 -15.29
N MET A 172 18.10 -6.32 -16.06
CA MET A 172 17.69 -6.63 -17.42
C MET A 172 16.24 -7.14 -17.49
N GLY A 173 15.86 -8.10 -16.63
CA GLY A 173 14.50 -8.62 -16.57
C GLY A 173 13.47 -7.56 -16.18
N ALA A 174 13.77 -6.73 -15.18
CA ALA A 174 12.89 -5.64 -14.77
C ALA A 174 12.73 -4.59 -15.89
N LEU A 175 13.82 -4.19 -16.56
CA LEU A 175 13.78 -3.27 -17.69
C LEU A 175 12.95 -3.79 -18.86
N GLN A 176 13.00 -5.09 -19.15
CA GLN A 176 12.18 -5.68 -20.20
C GLN A 176 10.68 -5.53 -19.89
N TYR A 177 10.25 -5.84 -18.65
CA TYR A 177 8.84 -5.66 -18.27
C TYR A 177 8.45 -4.18 -18.20
N LEU A 178 9.35 -3.31 -17.75
CA LEU A 178 9.12 -1.87 -17.70
C LEU A 178 8.94 -1.29 -19.12
N ALA A 179 9.76 -1.72 -20.07
CA ALA A 179 9.62 -1.32 -21.47
C ALA A 179 8.30 -1.81 -22.08
N ARG A 180 7.83 -3.02 -21.73
CA ARG A 180 6.49 -3.50 -22.11
C ARG A 180 5.39 -2.60 -21.56
N CYS A 181 5.51 -2.16 -20.30
CA CYS A 181 4.56 -1.21 -19.71
C CYS A 181 4.51 0.09 -20.50
N TYR A 182 5.66 0.70 -20.81
CA TYR A 182 5.73 1.91 -21.61
C TYR A 182 5.14 1.71 -23.03
N CYS A 183 5.40 0.56 -23.64
CA CYS A 183 4.83 0.24 -24.97
C CYS A 183 3.29 0.18 -24.92
N ILE A 184 2.71 -0.46 -23.91
CA ILE A 184 1.25 -0.57 -23.74
C ILE A 184 0.61 0.78 -23.39
N LEU A 185 1.31 1.63 -22.66
CA LEU A 185 0.89 2.99 -22.31
C LEU A 185 1.11 3.98 -23.47
N ASN A 186 1.59 3.50 -24.63
CA ASN A 186 1.91 4.31 -25.82
C ASN A 186 3.03 5.35 -25.58
N GLU A 187 3.87 5.15 -24.57
CA GLU A 187 5.07 5.95 -24.31
C GLU A 187 6.27 5.39 -25.10
N LEU A 188 6.12 5.36 -26.44
CA LEU A 188 7.02 4.65 -27.34
C LEU A 188 8.49 5.10 -27.24
N PRO A 189 8.82 6.42 -27.09
CA PRO A 189 10.21 6.84 -26.91
C PRO A 189 10.85 6.24 -25.66
N LYS A 190 10.12 6.24 -24.51
CA LYS A 190 10.61 5.64 -23.27
C LYS A 190 10.76 4.12 -23.39
N ALA A 191 9.85 3.47 -24.12
CA ALA A 191 9.96 2.04 -24.39
C ALA A 191 11.24 1.71 -25.16
N ILE A 192 11.57 2.46 -26.22
CA ILE A 192 12.79 2.28 -27.01
C ILE A 192 14.03 2.46 -26.12
N GLU A 193 14.10 3.56 -25.37
CA GLU A 193 15.22 3.84 -24.46
C GLU A 193 15.42 2.72 -23.44
N THR A 194 14.31 2.24 -22.87
CA THR A 194 14.34 1.18 -21.84
C THR A 194 14.76 -0.16 -22.42
N TYR A 195 14.29 -0.52 -23.63
CA TYR A 195 14.76 -1.71 -24.35
C TYR A 195 16.23 -1.60 -24.75
N GLN A 196 16.71 -0.41 -25.11
CA GLN A 196 18.13 -0.20 -25.39
C GLN A 196 18.97 -0.50 -24.15
N LYS A 197 18.62 0.07 -23.00
CA LYS A 197 19.29 -0.24 -21.70
C LYS A 197 19.27 -1.74 -21.40
N CYS A 198 18.13 -2.40 -21.65
CA CYS A 198 17.99 -3.84 -21.46
C CYS A 198 18.95 -4.62 -22.40
N SER A 199 19.04 -4.19 -23.65
CA SER A 199 19.91 -4.78 -24.67
C SER A 199 21.40 -4.60 -24.34
N ASP A 200 21.79 -3.42 -23.86
CA ASP A 200 23.16 -3.10 -23.46
C ASP A 200 23.61 -4.02 -22.32
N ILE A 201 22.74 -4.22 -21.32
CA ILE A 201 23.00 -5.18 -20.21
C ILE A 201 23.09 -6.63 -20.75
N ALA A 202 22.25 -7.01 -21.72
CA ALA A 202 22.33 -8.35 -22.31
C ALA A 202 23.67 -8.57 -23.03
N VAL A 203 24.20 -7.56 -23.71
CA VAL A 203 25.52 -7.58 -24.35
C VAL A 203 26.63 -7.65 -23.30
N GLU A 204 26.55 -6.83 -22.25
CA GLU A 204 27.49 -6.85 -21.11
C GLU A 204 27.59 -8.24 -20.46
N LEU A 205 26.45 -8.95 -20.37
CA LEU A 205 26.37 -10.31 -19.84
C LEU A 205 26.77 -11.41 -20.84
N GLY A 206 27.19 -11.06 -22.06
CA GLY A 206 27.53 -12.03 -23.09
C GLY A 206 26.34 -12.83 -23.63
N LEU A 207 25.12 -12.28 -23.57
CA LEU A 207 23.88 -12.94 -24.00
C LEU A 207 23.44 -12.56 -25.43
N ASN A 208 24.24 -11.78 -26.17
CA ASN A 208 23.92 -11.21 -27.47
C ASN A 208 23.62 -12.23 -28.60
N ASN A 209 23.87 -13.51 -28.37
CA ASN A 209 23.55 -14.61 -29.30
C ASN A 209 22.60 -15.66 -28.72
N LYS A 210 21.96 -15.37 -27.58
CA LYS A 210 21.00 -16.25 -26.92
C LYS A 210 19.55 -15.90 -27.30
N ALA A 211 18.63 -16.83 -27.16
CA ALA A 211 17.21 -16.66 -27.44
C ALA A 211 16.64 -15.41 -26.75
N TYR A 212 16.97 -15.20 -25.48
CA TYR A 212 16.51 -14.06 -24.70
C TYR A 212 16.87 -12.69 -25.33
N TYR A 213 18.07 -12.55 -25.90
CA TYR A 213 18.46 -11.33 -26.61
C TYR A 213 17.57 -11.09 -27.84
N TYR A 214 17.27 -12.14 -28.62
CA TYR A 214 16.39 -12.02 -29.77
C TYR A 214 14.94 -11.69 -29.36
N ASP A 215 14.50 -12.14 -28.18
CA ASP A 215 13.19 -11.75 -27.64
C ASP A 215 13.15 -10.24 -27.33
N ILE A 216 14.18 -9.69 -26.66
CA ILE A 216 14.31 -8.24 -26.39
C ILE A 216 14.28 -7.46 -27.72
N GLN A 217 15.08 -7.88 -28.69
CA GLN A 217 15.15 -7.22 -29.99
C GLN A 217 13.83 -7.33 -30.77
N THR A 218 13.09 -8.45 -30.66
CA THR A 218 11.77 -8.61 -31.26
C THR A 218 10.75 -7.65 -30.62
N GLU A 219 10.81 -7.45 -29.32
CA GLU A 219 9.97 -6.48 -28.61
C GLU A 219 10.35 -5.04 -29.00
N THR A 220 11.64 -4.75 -29.15
CA THR A 220 12.12 -3.46 -29.70
C THR A 220 11.57 -3.22 -31.10
N ALA A 221 11.63 -4.22 -31.99
CA ALA A 221 11.06 -4.13 -33.34
C ALA A 221 9.54 -3.91 -33.31
N LEU A 222 8.82 -4.46 -32.33
CA LEU A 222 7.40 -4.18 -32.11
C LEU A 222 7.16 -2.71 -31.76
N VAL A 223 8.01 -2.09 -30.95
CA VAL A 223 7.90 -0.65 -30.62
C VAL A 223 8.13 0.20 -31.88
N TYR A 224 9.15 -0.11 -32.66
CA TYR A 224 9.38 0.58 -33.96
C TYR A 224 8.19 0.44 -34.91
N LYS A 225 7.59 -0.75 -35.00
CA LYS A 225 6.35 -0.96 -35.78
C LYS A 225 5.21 -0.08 -35.25
N ASN A 226 5.03 0.01 -33.93
CA ASN A 226 3.99 0.85 -33.31
C ASN A 226 4.26 2.35 -33.51
N SER A 227 5.53 2.74 -33.64
CA SER A 227 5.97 4.10 -34.03
C SER A 227 5.89 4.36 -35.53
N SER A 228 5.27 3.46 -36.31
CA SER A 228 5.19 3.53 -37.80
C SER A 228 6.54 3.47 -38.53
N GLN A 229 7.60 3.02 -37.87
CA GLN A 229 8.94 2.83 -38.44
C GLN A 229 9.11 1.39 -38.93
N PHE A 230 8.29 1.00 -39.90
CA PHE A 230 8.14 -0.38 -40.35
C PHE A 230 9.41 -0.98 -40.98
N LEU A 231 10.17 -0.17 -41.71
CA LEU A 231 11.42 -0.62 -42.34
C LEU A 231 12.47 -0.96 -41.28
N GLN A 232 12.62 -0.11 -40.29
CA GLN A 232 13.55 -0.31 -39.16
C GLN A 232 13.19 -1.54 -38.35
N SER A 233 11.87 -1.74 -38.08
CA SER A 233 11.37 -2.96 -37.47
C SER A 233 11.71 -4.22 -38.27
N LEU A 234 11.57 -4.18 -39.61
CA LEU A 234 11.91 -5.30 -40.47
C LEU A 234 13.42 -5.56 -40.54
N GLU A 235 14.24 -4.53 -40.57
CA GLU A 235 15.70 -4.65 -40.54
C GLU A 235 16.17 -5.42 -39.30
N ILE A 236 15.68 -5.04 -38.11
CA ILE A 236 15.97 -5.74 -36.86
C ILE A 236 15.55 -7.20 -36.96
N LEU A 237 14.29 -7.49 -37.34
CA LEU A 237 13.75 -8.86 -37.35
C LEU A 237 14.45 -9.76 -38.39
N LYS A 238 14.88 -9.24 -39.51
CA LYS A 238 15.56 -10.00 -40.58
C LYS A 238 17.05 -10.22 -40.30
N SER A 239 17.66 -9.42 -39.42
CA SER A 239 19.04 -9.66 -38.98
C SER A 239 19.19 -10.93 -38.16
N PHE A 240 18.08 -11.48 -37.62
CA PHE A 240 18.12 -12.68 -36.78
C PHE A 240 18.26 -13.97 -37.58
N PRO A 241 18.86 -15.01 -36.97
CA PRO A 241 18.73 -16.36 -37.50
C PRO A 241 17.26 -16.75 -37.66
N VAL A 242 16.90 -17.46 -38.73
CA VAL A 242 15.50 -17.76 -39.11
C VAL A 242 14.66 -18.34 -37.96
N LYS A 243 15.28 -19.16 -37.13
CA LYS A 243 14.60 -19.80 -35.98
C LYS A 243 14.13 -18.80 -34.89
N PHE A 244 14.67 -17.59 -34.84
CA PHE A 244 14.32 -16.54 -33.91
C PHE A 244 13.46 -15.43 -34.53
N GLN A 245 13.19 -15.48 -35.83
CA GLN A 245 12.38 -14.49 -36.51
C GLN A 245 10.90 -14.60 -36.16
N SER A 246 10.28 -13.50 -35.72
CA SER A 246 8.84 -13.42 -35.51
C SER A 246 8.07 -13.26 -36.80
N SER A 247 7.57 -14.37 -37.36
CA SER A 247 6.77 -14.34 -38.60
C SER A 247 5.53 -13.45 -38.46
N SER A 248 4.87 -13.43 -37.30
CA SER A 248 3.73 -12.55 -37.00
C SER A 248 4.12 -11.07 -37.17
N LEU A 249 5.20 -10.64 -36.54
CA LEU A 249 5.59 -9.23 -36.56
C LEU A 249 6.12 -8.82 -37.94
N ILE A 250 6.88 -9.70 -38.63
CA ILE A 250 7.31 -9.48 -40.03
C ILE A 250 6.09 -9.31 -40.93
N GLY A 251 5.10 -10.19 -40.85
CA GLY A 251 3.87 -10.09 -41.61
C GLY A 251 3.09 -8.80 -41.40
N LYS A 252 2.99 -8.36 -40.14
CA LYS A 252 2.34 -7.09 -39.80
C LYS A 252 3.07 -5.87 -40.37
N ASN A 253 4.39 -5.86 -40.32
CA ASN A 253 5.19 -4.79 -40.94
C ASN A 253 4.96 -4.73 -42.48
N TYR A 254 4.99 -5.86 -43.16
CA TYR A 254 4.71 -5.91 -44.60
C TYR A 254 3.29 -5.43 -44.93
N PHE A 255 2.29 -5.78 -44.07
CA PHE A 255 0.93 -5.29 -44.22
C PHE A 255 0.90 -3.75 -44.17
N CYS A 256 1.54 -3.15 -43.15
CA CYS A 256 1.63 -1.70 -43.01
C CYS A 256 2.35 -1.02 -44.21
N LEU A 257 3.33 -1.69 -44.77
CA LEU A 257 4.04 -1.25 -45.99
C LEU A 257 3.25 -1.55 -47.27
N LYS A 258 2.01 -2.06 -47.20
CA LYS A 258 1.15 -2.43 -48.32
C LYS A 258 1.74 -3.53 -49.24
N GLN A 259 2.72 -4.28 -48.74
CA GLN A 259 3.31 -5.45 -49.45
C GLN A 259 2.50 -6.71 -49.11
N TYR A 260 1.29 -6.77 -49.65
CA TYR A 260 0.24 -7.69 -49.22
C TYR A 260 0.59 -9.19 -49.42
N ASP A 261 1.27 -9.55 -50.51
CA ASP A 261 1.63 -10.95 -50.74
C ASP A 261 2.65 -11.47 -49.71
N SER A 262 3.68 -10.67 -49.41
CA SER A 262 4.63 -10.98 -48.34
C SER A 262 3.97 -11.01 -46.99
N ALA A 263 3.09 -10.04 -46.69
CA ALA A 263 2.34 -9.97 -45.45
C ALA A 263 1.50 -11.24 -45.25
N TYR A 264 0.75 -11.64 -46.28
CA TYR A 264 -0.10 -12.83 -46.24
C TYR A 264 0.70 -14.10 -46.00
N PHE A 265 1.84 -14.27 -46.66
CA PHE A 265 2.74 -15.40 -46.46
C PHE A 265 3.22 -15.50 -45.00
N TYR A 266 3.76 -14.41 -44.46
CA TYR A 266 4.31 -14.43 -43.10
C TYR A 266 3.21 -14.54 -42.00
N LEU A 267 2.03 -13.95 -42.22
CA LEU A 267 0.92 -14.06 -41.27
C LEU A 267 0.37 -15.50 -41.23
N ASN A 268 0.21 -16.16 -42.39
CA ASN A 268 -0.20 -17.58 -42.41
C ASN A 268 0.86 -18.48 -41.77
N LYS A 269 2.15 -18.23 -42.00
CA LYS A 269 3.23 -18.93 -41.30
C LYS A 269 3.14 -18.79 -39.78
N ALA A 270 2.72 -17.62 -39.29
CA ALA A 270 2.60 -17.35 -37.88
C ALA A 270 1.40 -18.07 -37.21
N LEU A 271 0.40 -18.54 -37.97
CA LEU A 271 -0.73 -19.32 -37.45
C LEU A 271 -0.35 -20.75 -37.03
N LEU A 272 0.84 -21.23 -37.39
CA LEU A 272 1.35 -22.55 -36.99
C LEU A 272 1.68 -22.63 -35.49
N THR A 273 1.54 -21.54 -34.74
CA THR A 273 1.74 -21.50 -33.28
C THR A 273 0.51 -21.97 -32.52
N ASP A 274 0.70 -22.48 -31.31
CA ASP A 274 -0.40 -22.77 -30.36
C ASP A 274 -0.78 -21.55 -29.50
N ASN A 275 0.00 -20.46 -29.58
CA ASN A 275 -0.23 -19.26 -28.77
C ASN A 275 -1.48 -18.49 -29.23
N ILE A 276 -2.53 -18.49 -28.41
CA ILE A 276 -3.82 -17.86 -28.72
C ILE A 276 -3.73 -16.33 -28.92
N TYR A 277 -2.83 -15.63 -28.19
CA TYR A 277 -2.63 -14.21 -28.35
C TYR A 277 -1.99 -13.88 -29.72
N THR A 278 -1.07 -14.71 -30.15
CA THR A 278 -0.49 -14.59 -31.49
C THR A 278 -1.54 -14.86 -32.56
N LYS A 279 -2.36 -15.91 -32.39
CA LYS A 279 -3.46 -16.22 -33.33
C LYS A 279 -4.47 -15.08 -33.43
N ALA A 280 -4.96 -14.57 -32.30
CA ALA A 280 -5.88 -13.44 -32.27
C ALA A 280 -5.30 -12.22 -33.02
N SER A 281 -4.06 -11.88 -32.71
CA SER A 281 -3.38 -10.73 -33.32
C SER A 281 -3.08 -10.93 -34.81
N VAL A 282 -2.86 -12.14 -35.27
CA VAL A 282 -2.70 -12.46 -36.70
C VAL A 282 -4.05 -12.39 -37.42
N TYR A 283 -5.12 -12.97 -36.86
CA TYR A 283 -6.46 -12.91 -37.45
C TYR A 283 -6.99 -11.49 -37.53
N GLU A 284 -6.63 -10.59 -36.61
CA GLU A 284 -6.94 -9.17 -36.72
C GLU A 284 -6.37 -8.55 -38.01
N PHE A 285 -5.13 -8.87 -38.37
CA PHE A 285 -4.51 -8.40 -39.61
C PHE A 285 -5.08 -9.11 -40.84
N LEU A 286 -5.31 -10.44 -40.78
CA LEU A 286 -5.95 -11.17 -41.86
C LEU A 286 -7.37 -10.68 -42.14
N TYR A 287 -8.13 -10.31 -41.12
CA TYR A 287 -9.42 -9.66 -41.30
C TYR A 287 -9.32 -8.32 -42.06
N LYS A 288 -8.29 -7.51 -41.78
CA LYS A 288 -8.02 -6.26 -42.48
C LYS A 288 -7.72 -6.49 -44.00
N PHE A 289 -7.24 -7.69 -44.38
CA PHE A 289 -7.12 -8.05 -45.78
C PHE A 289 -8.45 -8.17 -46.53
N GLY A 290 -9.56 -8.34 -45.82
CA GLY A 290 -10.90 -8.35 -46.42
C GLY A 290 -11.23 -7.13 -47.27
N ASN A 291 -10.53 -6.02 -47.04
CA ASN A 291 -10.63 -4.80 -47.89
C ASN A 291 -9.95 -4.98 -49.25
N GLN A 292 -9.14 -6.03 -49.46
CA GLN A 292 -8.48 -6.34 -50.73
C GLN A 292 -9.32 -7.36 -51.50
N PRO A 293 -9.66 -7.13 -52.78
CA PRO A 293 -10.53 -8.03 -53.54
C PRO A 293 -10.06 -9.49 -53.55
N LYS A 294 -8.76 -9.71 -53.64
CA LYS A 294 -8.12 -11.04 -53.66
C LYS A 294 -8.44 -11.90 -52.43
N TYR A 295 -8.62 -11.29 -51.25
CA TYR A 295 -8.76 -11.99 -49.97
C TYR A 295 -10.19 -11.89 -49.42
N ARG A 296 -11.08 -11.14 -50.06
CA ARG A 296 -12.46 -10.89 -49.58
C ARG A 296 -13.26 -12.15 -49.27
N LYS A 297 -13.01 -13.22 -50.02
CA LYS A 297 -13.69 -14.53 -49.82
C LYS A 297 -13.42 -15.17 -48.43
N TYR A 298 -12.33 -14.79 -47.75
CA TYR A 298 -11.97 -15.33 -46.45
C TYR A 298 -12.41 -14.43 -45.30
N LEU A 299 -13.05 -13.29 -45.55
CA LEU A 299 -13.35 -12.26 -44.57
C LEU A 299 -14.17 -12.82 -43.38
N THR A 300 -15.24 -13.55 -43.67
CA THR A 300 -16.12 -14.16 -42.65
C THR A 300 -15.33 -15.13 -41.76
N SER A 301 -14.58 -16.07 -42.36
CA SER A 301 -13.79 -17.03 -41.61
C SER A 301 -12.71 -16.38 -40.73
N TYR A 302 -12.11 -15.29 -41.20
CA TYR A 302 -11.12 -14.55 -40.39
C TYR A 302 -11.80 -13.80 -39.25
N CYS A 303 -13.01 -13.25 -39.47
CA CYS A 303 -13.82 -12.62 -38.43
C CYS A 303 -14.20 -13.61 -37.33
N ASP A 304 -14.73 -14.77 -37.72
CA ASP A 304 -15.13 -15.83 -36.78
C ASP A 304 -13.95 -16.30 -35.93
N SER A 305 -12.78 -16.51 -36.58
CA SER A 305 -11.56 -16.90 -35.86
C SER A 305 -11.09 -15.80 -34.92
N LEU A 306 -11.14 -14.54 -35.34
CA LEU A 306 -10.77 -13.39 -34.50
C LEU A 306 -11.66 -13.30 -33.26
N LEU A 307 -12.99 -13.42 -33.42
CA LEU A 307 -13.95 -13.41 -32.32
C LEU A 307 -13.69 -14.56 -31.36
N PHE A 308 -13.53 -15.78 -31.86
CA PHE A 308 -13.24 -16.96 -31.05
C PHE A 308 -12.01 -16.77 -30.16
N TYR A 309 -10.90 -16.32 -30.73
CA TYR A 309 -9.67 -16.12 -29.94
C TYR A 309 -9.76 -14.92 -28.99
N ASN A 310 -10.47 -13.86 -29.37
CA ASN A 310 -10.71 -12.72 -28.46
C ASN A 310 -11.56 -13.11 -27.25
N ASP A 311 -12.65 -13.87 -27.44
CA ASP A 311 -13.49 -14.36 -26.35
C ASP A 311 -12.70 -15.27 -25.41
N SER A 312 -11.85 -16.13 -25.97
CA SER A 312 -10.93 -16.97 -25.18
C SER A 312 -9.98 -16.11 -24.33
N ILE A 313 -9.42 -15.03 -24.89
CA ILE A 313 -8.52 -14.12 -24.19
C ILE A 313 -9.27 -13.33 -23.09
N ILE A 314 -10.49 -12.87 -23.38
CA ILE A 314 -11.34 -12.14 -22.39
C ILE A 314 -11.63 -13.04 -21.20
N THR A 315 -12.00 -14.31 -21.46
CA THR A 315 -12.27 -15.30 -20.41
C THR A 315 -11.05 -15.55 -19.53
N LEU A 316 -9.84 -15.60 -20.12
CA LEU A 316 -8.59 -15.77 -19.37
C LEU A 316 -8.17 -14.53 -18.57
N ASN A 317 -8.59 -13.33 -18.98
CA ASN A 317 -8.05 -12.10 -18.40
C ASN A 317 -8.72 -11.61 -17.10
N LYS A 318 -9.85 -12.15 -16.67
CA LYS A 318 -10.57 -11.90 -15.38
C LYS A 318 -10.06 -10.70 -14.54
N SER A 319 -9.83 -9.55 -15.18
CA SER A 319 -9.13 -8.41 -14.57
C SER A 319 -9.92 -7.76 -13.42
N LYS A 320 -11.27 -7.79 -13.49
CA LYS A 320 -12.14 -7.21 -12.44
C LYS A 320 -11.99 -7.92 -11.10
N GLU A 321 -11.90 -9.24 -11.12
CA GLU A 321 -11.71 -10.05 -9.89
C GLU A 321 -10.38 -9.71 -9.23
N ILE A 322 -9.32 -9.54 -10.01
CA ILE A 322 -7.98 -9.19 -9.51
C ILE A 322 -7.94 -7.79 -8.89
N ILE A 323 -8.64 -6.81 -9.49
CA ILE A 323 -8.77 -5.48 -8.89
C ILE A 323 -9.51 -5.56 -7.56
N ALA A 324 -10.63 -6.29 -7.51
CA ALA A 324 -11.41 -6.47 -6.29
C ALA A 324 -10.59 -7.15 -5.17
N TYR A 325 -9.78 -8.14 -5.50
CA TYR A 325 -8.88 -8.78 -4.54
C TYR A 325 -7.81 -7.82 -4.01
N LYS A 326 -7.19 -7.03 -4.90
CA LYS A 326 -6.21 -6.02 -4.49
C LYS A 326 -6.83 -4.98 -3.55
N GLU A 327 -7.98 -4.42 -3.92
CA GLU A 327 -8.70 -3.44 -3.11
C GLU A 327 -9.11 -4.03 -1.76
N LYS A 328 -9.63 -5.26 -1.74
CA LYS A 328 -9.98 -5.96 -0.50
C LYS A 328 -8.75 -6.11 0.41
N TYR A 329 -7.63 -6.60 -0.14
CA TYR A 329 -6.38 -6.77 0.62
C TYR A 329 -5.86 -5.43 1.17
N GLU A 330 -5.85 -4.38 0.36
CA GLU A 330 -5.41 -3.05 0.78
C GLU A 330 -6.33 -2.45 1.85
N ASN A 331 -7.65 -2.65 1.74
CA ASN A 331 -8.63 -2.22 2.74
C ASN A 331 -8.49 -3.00 4.06
N GLU A 332 -8.27 -4.32 4.00
CA GLU A 332 -8.00 -5.14 5.18
C GLU A 332 -6.70 -4.71 5.87
N LYS A 333 -5.63 -4.49 5.10
CA LYS A 333 -4.36 -3.96 5.62
C LYS A 333 -4.55 -2.60 6.28
N LEU A 334 -5.23 -1.66 5.61
CA LEU A 334 -5.52 -0.33 6.16
C LEU A 334 -6.36 -0.40 7.44
N THR A 335 -7.31 -1.32 7.50
CA THR A 335 -8.16 -1.54 8.69
C THR A 335 -7.33 -2.09 9.85
N ASN A 336 -6.46 -3.06 9.59
CA ASN A 336 -5.55 -3.63 10.59
C ASN A 336 -4.55 -2.58 11.10
N ASP A 337 -3.98 -1.77 10.21
CA ASP A 337 -3.07 -0.68 10.58
C ASP A 337 -3.79 0.39 11.42
N LYS A 338 -5.04 0.74 11.08
CA LYS A 338 -5.88 1.64 11.89
C LYS A 338 -6.19 1.06 13.27
N GLN A 339 -6.49 -0.24 13.36
CA GLN A 339 -6.73 -0.91 14.65
C GLN A 339 -5.46 -0.92 15.50
N ARG A 340 -4.31 -1.25 14.91
CA ARG A 340 -3.02 -1.22 15.58
C ARG A 340 -2.70 0.18 16.13
N LEU A 341 -2.88 1.22 15.31
CA LEU A 341 -2.70 2.61 15.73
C LEU A 341 -3.65 3.03 16.86
N LYS A 342 -4.90 2.54 16.84
CA LYS A 342 -5.86 2.77 17.94
C LYS A 342 -5.39 2.12 19.24
N LEU A 343 -4.87 0.89 19.16
CA LEU A 343 -4.33 0.18 20.33
C LEU A 343 -3.07 0.86 20.87
N GLU A 344 -2.16 1.29 20.02
CA GLU A 344 -0.97 2.05 20.42
C GLU A 344 -1.34 3.38 21.09
N LYS A 345 -2.31 4.12 20.52
CA LYS A 345 -2.84 5.35 21.14
C LYS A 345 -3.52 5.08 22.48
N ALA A 346 -4.32 4.01 22.59
CA ALA A 346 -4.96 3.63 23.85
C ALA A 346 -3.92 3.24 24.90
N TYR A 347 -2.86 2.54 24.51
CA TYR A 347 -1.74 2.19 25.39
C TYR A 347 -1.02 3.44 25.91
N ILE A 348 -0.69 4.38 25.03
CA ILE A 348 -0.07 5.66 25.42
C ILE A 348 -0.99 6.47 26.35
N LEU A 349 -2.29 6.51 26.04
CA LEU A 349 -3.27 7.22 26.86
C LEU A 349 -3.39 6.59 28.25
N ASN A 350 -3.40 5.26 28.34
CA ASN A 350 -3.42 4.55 29.62
C ASN A 350 -2.18 4.85 30.47
N TRP A 351 -1.00 4.85 29.85
CA TRP A 351 0.24 5.24 30.54
C TRP A 351 0.20 6.68 31.02
N LEU A 352 -0.33 7.59 30.21
CA LEU A 352 -0.51 9.00 30.58
C LEU A 352 -1.50 9.14 31.76
N MET A 353 -2.60 8.40 31.74
CA MET A 353 -3.56 8.37 32.85
C MET A 353 -2.94 7.82 34.14
N ILE A 354 -2.13 6.77 34.05
CA ILE A 354 -1.41 6.21 35.20
C ILE A 354 -0.44 7.25 35.78
N THR A 355 0.32 7.96 34.94
CA THR A 355 1.24 9.00 35.39
C THR A 355 0.51 10.16 36.05
N VAL A 356 -0.64 10.60 35.50
CA VAL A 356 -1.48 11.63 36.12
C VAL A 356 -2.01 11.19 37.49
N VAL A 357 -2.47 9.96 37.60
CA VAL A 357 -2.93 9.40 38.90
C VAL A 357 -1.79 9.36 39.93
N ILE A 358 -0.60 8.93 39.52
CA ILE A 358 0.58 8.92 40.40
C ILE A 358 0.92 10.34 40.87
N VAL A 359 0.92 11.31 39.99
CA VAL A 359 1.18 12.72 40.33
C VAL A 359 0.11 13.25 41.30
N LEU A 360 -1.18 12.94 41.05
CA LEU A 360 -2.26 13.31 41.97
C LEU A 360 -2.10 12.68 43.37
N LEU A 361 -1.74 11.41 43.44
CA LEU A 361 -1.49 10.73 44.71
C LEU A 361 -0.31 11.36 45.45
N LEU A 362 0.76 11.72 44.74
CA LEU A 362 1.92 12.40 45.30
C LEU A 362 1.55 13.82 45.80
N THR A 363 0.75 14.55 45.05
CA THR A 363 0.27 15.88 45.50
C THR A 363 -0.64 15.82 46.69
N VAL A 364 -1.58 14.85 46.73
CA VAL A 364 -2.45 14.62 47.90
C VAL A 364 -1.63 14.21 49.13
N SER A 365 -0.69 13.30 48.96
CA SER A 365 0.23 12.90 50.04
C SER A 365 1.06 14.08 50.55
N PHE A 366 1.53 14.92 49.63
CA PHE A 366 2.27 16.12 49.96
C PHE A 366 1.42 17.13 50.75
N VAL A 367 0.21 17.41 50.27
CA VAL A 367 -0.74 18.32 50.97
C VAL A 367 -1.09 17.77 52.37
N PHE A 368 -1.34 16.45 52.49
CA PHE A 368 -1.60 15.82 53.77
C PHE A 368 -0.39 15.99 54.73
N PHE A 369 0.80 15.72 54.26
CA PHE A 369 2.03 15.89 55.03
C PHE A 369 2.27 17.34 55.45
N TYR A 370 2.01 18.30 54.51
CA TYR A 370 2.10 19.74 54.79
C TYR A 370 1.09 20.18 55.85
N LEU A 371 -0.18 19.77 55.75
CA LEU A 371 -1.22 20.08 56.73
C LEU A 371 -0.92 19.45 58.09
N HIS A 372 -0.43 18.24 58.12
CA HIS A 372 -0.04 17.56 59.37
C HIS A 372 1.12 18.28 60.06
N LYS A 373 2.13 18.73 59.29
CA LYS A 373 3.22 19.58 59.83
C LYS A 373 2.73 20.95 60.31
N LYS A 374 1.84 21.58 59.56
CA LYS A 374 1.25 22.87 59.96
C LYS A 374 0.48 22.76 61.26
N MET A 375 -0.31 21.72 61.45
CA MET A 375 -1.01 21.45 62.72
C MET A 375 -0.04 21.17 63.86
N ALA A 376 1.06 20.47 63.60
CA ALA A 376 2.07 20.23 64.64
C ALA A 376 2.80 21.50 65.04
N ILE A 377 3.06 22.43 64.10
CA ILE A 377 3.64 23.73 64.37
C ILE A 377 2.64 24.55 65.23
N HIS A 378 1.37 24.58 64.81
CA HIS A 378 0.34 25.35 65.51
C HIS A 378 0.15 24.87 66.98
N ARG A 379 0.17 23.54 67.23
CA ARG A 379 0.16 23.01 68.60
C ARG A 379 1.38 23.46 69.41
N LYS A 380 2.55 23.54 68.80
CA LYS A 380 3.75 24.06 69.45
C LYS A 380 3.69 25.54 69.72
N GLU A 381 3.12 26.35 68.79
CA GLU A 381 2.85 27.74 69.02
C GLU A 381 1.87 28.00 70.17
N GLU A 382 0.80 27.18 70.28
CA GLU A 382 -0.12 27.17 71.43
C GLU A 382 0.57 26.81 72.74
N GLU A 383 1.44 25.77 72.72
CA GLU A 383 2.25 25.39 73.89
C GLU A 383 3.21 26.53 74.31
N ILE A 384 3.86 27.20 73.32
CA ILE A 384 4.74 28.35 73.58
C ILE A 384 3.91 29.53 74.15
N ALA A 385 2.70 29.79 73.60
CA ALA A 385 1.84 30.86 74.10
C ALA A 385 1.38 30.59 75.54
N GLN A 386 1.02 29.31 75.85
CA GLN A 386 0.69 28.89 77.22
C GLN A 386 1.88 29.04 78.20
N LEU A 387 3.08 28.66 77.74
CA LEU A 387 4.31 28.82 78.49
C LEU A 387 4.64 30.31 78.70
N ALA A 388 4.41 31.17 77.68
CA ALA A 388 4.60 32.63 77.78
C ALA A 388 3.64 33.28 78.82
N ILE A 389 2.38 32.80 78.86
CA ILE A 389 1.41 33.26 79.85
C ILE A 389 1.83 32.78 81.25
N LEU A 390 2.31 31.52 81.33
CA LEU A 390 2.81 30.99 82.60
C LEU A 390 4.09 31.72 83.04
N LEU A 391 4.95 32.09 82.11
CA LEU A 391 6.14 32.90 82.39
C LEU A 391 5.72 34.25 82.97
N HIS A 392 4.79 34.96 82.27
CA HIS A 392 4.27 36.23 82.73
C HIS A 392 3.59 36.16 84.12
N GLN A 393 2.87 35.08 84.43
CA GLN A 393 2.33 34.84 85.76
C GLN A 393 3.45 34.62 86.77
N LYS A 394 4.51 33.94 86.36
CA LYS A 394 5.67 33.72 87.24
C LYS A 394 6.53 34.96 87.41
N GLU A 395 6.62 35.84 86.40
CA GLU A 395 7.24 37.16 86.52
C GLU A 395 6.46 38.08 87.48
N LEU A 396 5.14 37.93 87.52
CA LEU A 396 4.28 38.65 88.46
C LEU A 396 4.32 38.09 89.87
N GLU A 397 4.60 36.82 90.09
CA GLU A 397 4.84 36.18 91.41
C GLU A 397 6.29 36.36 91.87
N ALA A 398 7.05 37.08 91.08
CA ALA A 398 8.48 36.98 91.12
C ALA A 398 9.21 37.65 92.25
N ASP A 399 10.05 36.92 92.70
CA ASP A 399 11.43 37.22 93.12
C ASP A 399 12.27 35.97 93.37
N LYS A 400 11.82 34.83 92.87
CA LYS A 400 12.43 33.59 93.33
C LYS A 400 12.87 32.53 92.30
N ASN A 401 12.80 32.64 91.05
CA ASN A 401 13.29 31.53 90.22
C ASN A 401 14.01 31.94 88.86
N GLU A 402 15.20 32.46 88.93
CA GLU A 402 16.12 32.64 87.84
C GLU A 402 16.42 31.36 87.06
N SER A 403 16.41 30.19 87.82
CA SER A 403 16.63 28.89 87.21
C SER A 403 15.52 28.42 86.23
N TYR A 404 14.31 28.91 86.40
CA TYR A 404 13.17 28.53 85.58
C TYR A 404 13.17 29.37 84.25
N ILE A 405 13.64 30.56 84.36
CA ILE A 405 13.84 31.42 83.17
C ILE A 405 14.90 30.84 82.25
N GLU A 406 16.02 30.36 82.79
CA GLU A 406 17.08 29.72 82.02
C GLU A 406 16.60 28.42 81.33
N GLU A 407 15.74 27.67 82.00
CA GLU A 407 15.17 26.44 81.44
C GLU A 407 14.20 26.72 80.30
N LEU A 408 13.39 27.78 80.41
CA LEU A 408 12.49 28.22 79.36
C LEU A 408 13.23 28.85 78.16
N GLN A 409 14.31 29.58 78.40
CA GLN A 409 15.19 30.08 77.33
C GLN A 409 15.87 28.91 76.59
N GLN A 410 16.31 27.90 77.32
CA GLN A 410 16.93 26.74 76.69
C GLN A 410 15.93 25.96 75.80
N GLN A 411 14.66 25.83 76.24
CA GLN A 411 13.59 25.21 75.43
C GLN A 411 13.20 26.09 74.24
N PHE A 412 13.27 27.41 74.37
CA PHE A 412 13.01 28.34 73.29
C PHE A 412 14.08 28.29 72.21
N ASP A 413 15.35 28.23 72.63
CA ASP A 413 16.49 28.07 71.72
C ASP A 413 16.47 26.71 70.99
N GLU A 414 16.00 25.65 71.68
CA GLU A 414 15.79 24.34 71.07
C GLU A 414 14.68 24.35 70.01
N ASN A 415 13.62 25.14 70.25
CA ASN A 415 12.56 25.31 69.28
C ASN A 415 12.98 26.21 68.10
N SER A 416 13.79 27.23 68.33
CA SER A 416 14.37 28.05 67.27
C SER A 416 15.27 27.25 66.35
N ARG A 417 16.07 26.31 66.91
CA ARG A 417 16.86 25.39 66.09
C ARG A 417 15.98 24.43 65.25
N LYS A 418 14.81 24.08 65.76
CA LYS A 418 13.84 23.33 64.97
C LYS A 418 13.22 24.16 63.84
N GLU A 419 13.02 25.46 64.09
CA GLU A 419 12.51 26.39 63.05
C GLU A 419 13.53 26.58 61.91
N GLU A 420 14.83 26.67 62.25
CA GLU A 420 15.93 26.72 61.27
C GLU A 420 15.98 25.42 60.44
N PHE A 421 15.75 24.26 61.04
CA PHE A 421 15.65 22.96 60.34
C PHE A 421 14.44 22.91 59.36
N TYR A 422 13.32 23.61 59.70
CA TYR A 422 12.15 23.74 58.82
C TYR A 422 12.43 24.64 57.59
N ILE A 423 13.22 25.68 57.76
CA ILE A 423 13.64 26.58 56.67
C ILE A 423 14.51 25.80 55.68
N GLU A 424 15.46 25.02 56.15
CA GLU A 424 16.33 24.16 55.31
C GLU A 424 15.51 23.11 54.56
N GLN A 425 14.47 22.53 55.18
CA GLN A 425 13.53 21.60 54.49
C GLN A 425 12.64 22.31 53.49
N LEU A 426 12.22 23.57 53.73
CA LEU A 426 11.46 24.36 52.74
C LEU A 426 12.30 24.73 51.55
N GLU A 427 13.58 25.10 51.71
CA GLU A 427 14.51 25.35 50.60
C GLU A 427 14.78 24.07 49.80
N ALA A 428 14.94 22.92 50.46
CA ALA A 428 15.09 21.61 49.75
C ALA A 428 13.80 21.26 48.95
N LEU A 429 12.64 21.62 49.49
CA LEU A 429 11.35 21.39 48.84
C LEU A 429 11.12 22.33 47.65
N GLU A 430 11.55 23.60 47.73
CA GLU A 430 11.53 24.54 46.60
C GLU A 430 12.49 24.08 45.48
N SER A 431 13.67 23.58 45.86
CA SER A 431 14.62 22.96 44.95
C SER A 431 14.04 21.75 44.21
N LEU A 432 13.34 20.85 44.92
CA LEU A 432 12.64 19.71 44.34
C LEU A 432 11.45 20.12 43.44
N LYS A 433 10.72 21.19 43.81
CA LYS A 433 9.68 21.77 42.95
C LYS A 433 10.25 22.31 41.65
N GLU A 434 11.40 22.99 41.73
CA GLU A 434 12.09 23.55 40.56
C GLU A 434 12.65 22.42 39.68
N GLU A 435 13.15 21.34 40.28
CA GLU A 435 13.62 20.14 39.58
C GLU A 435 12.48 19.38 38.90
N ASN A 436 11.34 19.20 39.59
CA ASN A 436 10.12 18.63 38.99
C ASN A 436 9.55 19.50 37.86
N LYS A 437 9.66 20.84 37.99
CA LYS A 437 9.27 21.76 36.92
C LYS A 437 10.18 21.64 35.72
N LYS A 438 11.50 21.46 35.91
CA LYS A 438 12.45 21.16 34.85
C LYS A 438 12.16 19.80 34.22
N LEU A 439 11.89 18.74 35.00
CA LEU A 439 11.51 17.43 34.52
C LEU A 439 10.20 17.46 33.72
N SER A 440 9.18 18.21 34.21
CA SER A 440 7.93 18.40 33.46
C SER A 440 8.15 19.14 32.14
N LEU A 441 9.06 20.10 32.12
CA LEU A 441 9.45 20.79 30.89
C LEU A 441 10.21 19.85 29.94
N GLU A 442 11.12 19.04 30.44
CA GLU A 442 11.82 18.00 29.66
C GLU A 442 10.87 16.95 29.11
N ILE A 443 9.94 16.45 29.94
CA ILE A 443 8.88 15.53 29.51
C ILE A 443 8.02 16.17 28.41
N MET A 444 7.64 17.45 28.55
CA MET A 444 6.89 18.18 27.53
C MET A 444 7.71 18.39 26.24
N ILE A 445 9.02 18.63 26.37
CA ILE A 445 9.94 18.74 25.23
C ILE A 445 10.13 17.37 24.56
N LEU A 446 10.26 16.28 25.34
CA LEU A 446 10.35 14.91 24.83
C LEU A 446 9.02 14.47 24.20
N GLN A 447 7.88 14.81 24.81
CA GLN A 447 6.56 14.58 24.20
C GLN A 447 6.37 15.38 22.91
N LYS A 448 6.82 16.63 22.86
CA LYS A 448 6.85 17.43 21.62
C LYS A 448 7.85 16.87 20.60
N LYS A 449 9.02 16.38 21.02
CA LYS A 449 9.96 15.68 20.14
C LYS A 449 9.40 14.36 19.64
N ILE A 450 8.81 13.53 20.49
CA ILE A 450 8.14 12.29 20.11
C ILE A 450 6.94 12.58 19.19
N ALA A 451 6.13 13.60 19.49
CA ALA A 451 5.05 14.03 18.62
C ALA A 451 5.58 14.62 17.31
N PHE A 452 6.71 15.32 17.32
CA PHE A 452 7.37 15.86 16.14
C PHE A 452 7.98 14.72 15.31
N TYR A 453 8.70 13.78 15.91
CA TYR A 453 9.26 12.60 15.22
C TYR A 453 8.17 11.59 14.83
N SER A 454 7.15 11.37 15.64
CA SER A 454 6.01 10.54 15.24
C SER A 454 5.13 11.23 14.18
N VAL A 455 5.06 12.55 14.18
CA VAL A 455 4.33 13.35 13.17
C VAL A 455 5.18 13.60 11.93
N GLU A 456 6.51 13.77 12.03
CA GLU A 456 7.36 13.99 10.85
C GLU A 456 7.94 12.71 10.24
N GLU A 457 8.34 11.73 11.00
CA GLU A 457 8.82 10.46 10.44
C GLU A 457 7.67 9.52 10.07
N TYR A 458 6.59 9.52 10.84
CA TYR A 458 5.36 8.79 10.52
C TYR A 458 4.41 9.57 9.62
N LYS A 459 4.35 10.91 9.69
CA LYS A 459 3.69 11.77 8.69
C LYS A 459 4.50 11.90 7.41
N HIS A 460 5.84 12.04 7.44
CA HIS A 460 6.61 12.12 6.19
C HIS A 460 6.80 10.77 5.50
N SER A 461 6.91 9.66 6.21
CA SER A 461 7.03 8.35 5.58
C SER A 461 5.68 7.69 5.30
N ASN A 462 4.75 7.68 6.25
CA ASN A 462 3.46 7.01 6.06
C ASN A 462 2.29 7.94 5.73
N ILE A 463 2.25 9.20 6.19
CA ILE A 463 1.21 10.14 5.78
C ILE A 463 1.54 10.74 4.41
N LYS A 464 2.78 10.99 4.08
CA LYS A 464 3.17 11.34 2.71
C LYS A 464 2.98 10.14 1.78
N PHE A 465 3.35 8.92 2.20
CA PHE A 465 3.07 7.70 1.47
C PHE A 465 1.57 7.39 1.39
N LEU A 466 0.80 7.55 2.48
CA LEU A 466 -0.66 7.39 2.49
C LEU A 466 -1.37 8.57 1.80
N SER A 467 -0.88 9.80 1.94
CA SER A 467 -1.41 10.97 1.23
C SER A 467 -1.06 10.94 -0.27
N ASP A 468 0.16 10.55 -0.65
CA ASP A 468 0.52 10.31 -2.04
C ASP A 468 -0.21 9.10 -2.62
N ARG A 469 -0.52 8.10 -1.79
CA ARG A 469 -1.28 6.93 -2.19
C ARG A 469 -2.79 7.21 -2.24
N LEU A 470 -3.34 7.99 -1.30
CA LEU A 470 -4.70 8.55 -1.36
C LEU A 470 -4.85 9.47 -2.57
N TYR A 471 -3.93 10.39 -2.79
CA TYR A 471 -3.93 11.26 -3.97
C TYR A 471 -3.82 10.47 -5.28
N LYS A 472 -2.99 9.40 -5.33
CA LYS A 472 -2.91 8.50 -6.48
C LYS A 472 -4.16 7.65 -6.65
N LEU A 473 -4.80 7.21 -5.55
CA LEU A 473 -6.07 6.48 -5.57
C LEU A 473 -7.22 7.39 -5.99
N GLU A 474 -7.31 8.61 -5.46
CA GLU A 474 -8.29 9.61 -5.88
C GLU A 474 -8.09 10.02 -7.35
N LYS A 475 -6.85 10.23 -7.78
CA LYS A 475 -6.55 10.50 -9.19
C LYS A 475 -6.96 9.35 -10.08
N ARG A 476 -6.74 8.11 -9.64
CA ARG A 476 -7.07 6.89 -10.38
C ARG A 476 -8.55 6.56 -10.34
N GLU A 477 -9.23 6.78 -9.22
CA GLU A 477 -10.68 6.71 -9.13
C GLU A 477 -11.32 7.71 -10.09
N ASN A 478 -10.77 8.93 -10.17
CA ASN A 478 -11.15 9.94 -11.13
C ASN A 478 -10.92 9.50 -12.58
N GLU A 479 -9.77 8.89 -12.88
CA GLU A 479 -9.45 8.37 -14.21
C GLU A 479 -10.37 7.18 -14.58
N LEU A 480 -10.65 6.28 -13.65
CA LEU A 480 -11.58 5.15 -13.84
C LEU A 480 -13.03 5.61 -13.97
N CYS A 481 -13.47 6.57 -13.16
CA CYS A 481 -14.78 7.19 -13.33
C CYS A 481 -14.88 7.87 -14.69
N THR A 482 -13.88 8.58 -15.14
CA THR A 482 -13.85 9.23 -16.45
C THR A 482 -13.90 8.19 -17.58
N LEU A 483 -13.12 7.11 -17.48
CA LEU A 483 -13.13 6.01 -18.46
C LEU A 483 -14.46 5.26 -18.48
N LEU A 484 -15.10 5.04 -17.33
CA LEU A 484 -16.43 4.43 -17.22
C LEU A 484 -17.51 5.35 -17.79
N LEU A 485 -17.42 6.65 -17.51
CA LEU A 485 -18.33 7.67 -18.01
C LEU A 485 -18.22 7.81 -19.54
N GLU A 486 -17.02 7.68 -20.11
CA GLU A 486 -16.78 7.67 -21.55
C GLU A 486 -17.36 6.43 -22.26
N GLN A 487 -17.56 5.32 -21.56
CA GLN A 487 -18.18 4.10 -22.11
C GLN A 487 -19.71 4.21 -22.26
N ILE A 488 -20.35 5.17 -21.58
CA ILE A 488 -21.79 5.37 -21.64
C ILE A 488 -22.11 6.40 -22.72
N PRO A 489 -22.83 6.01 -23.80
CA PRO A 489 -23.01 6.85 -24.97
C PRO A 489 -23.57 8.25 -24.68
N LEU A 490 -24.48 8.37 -23.72
CA LEU A 490 -25.05 9.66 -23.31
C LEU A 490 -24.01 10.53 -22.61
N LEU A 491 -23.25 10.00 -21.68
CA LEU A 491 -22.26 10.74 -20.91
C LEU A 491 -21.06 11.13 -21.79
N ASN A 492 -20.62 10.24 -22.67
CA ASN A 492 -19.58 10.54 -23.64
C ASN A 492 -19.99 11.68 -24.59
N LYS A 493 -21.24 11.67 -25.05
CA LYS A 493 -21.82 12.77 -25.86
C LYS A 493 -21.81 14.09 -25.09
N LEU A 494 -22.16 14.07 -23.80
CA LEU A 494 -22.25 15.27 -22.96
C LEU A 494 -20.87 15.85 -22.61
N HIS A 495 -19.85 15.00 -22.40
CA HIS A 495 -18.48 15.44 -22.19
C HIS A 495 -17.83 16.00 -23.47
N SER A 496 -18.10 15.39 -24.63
CA SER A 496 -17.52 15.82 -25.89
C SER A 496 -18.21 17.05 -26.51
N ASN A 497 -19.51 17.21 -26.28
CA ASN A 497 -20.30 18.33 -26.79
C ASN A 497 -21.45 18.69 -25.83
N PRO A 498 -21.17 19.50 -24.77
CA PRO A 498 -22.16 19.87 -23.77
C PRO A 498 -23.34 20.64 -24.40
N THR A 499 -24.54 20.08 -24.33
CA THR A 499 -25.75 20.67 -24.87
C THR A 499 -26.91 20.60 -23.85
N TYR A 500 -27.93 21.45 -24.03
CA TYR A 500 -29.13 21.43 -23.19
C TYR A 500 -29.80 20.05 -23.18
N LEU A 501 -30.13 19.57 -21.98
CA LEU A 501 -30.79 18.28 -21.76
C LEU A 501 -32.31 18.43 -21.75
N LYS A 502 -33.01 17.59 -22.52
CA LYS A 502 -34.45 17.47 -22.49
C LYS A 502 -34.92 16.62 -21.30
N ASP A 503 -36.18 16.73 -20.90
CA ASP A 503 -36.75 16.01 -19.74
C ASP A 503 -36.47 14.49 -19.77
N LYS A 504 -36.47 13.89 -20.95
CA LYS A 504 -36.16 12.46 -21.11
C LYS A 504 -34.69 12.16 -20.76
N GLU A 505 -33.77 12.98 -21.27
CA GLU A 505 -32.32 12.83 -21.02
C GLU A 505 -31.98 13.11 -19.54
N LEU A 506 -32.70 14.02 -18.87
CA LEU A 506 -32.58 14.27 -17.43
C LEU A 506 -33.00 13.04 -16.60
N LYS A 507 -34.03 12.32 -16.99
CA LYS A 507 -34.43 11.05 -16.37
C LYS A 507 -33.42 9.94 -16.65
N ASP A 508 -32.84 9.91 -17.84
CA ASP A 508 -31.76 8.97 -18.17
C ASP A 508 -30.50 9.24 -17.32
N ILE A 509 -30.19 10.50 -17.01
CA ILE A 509 -29.08 10.87 -16.08
C ILE A 509 -29.33 10.34 -14.67
N ILE A 510 -30.53 10.45 -14.14
CA ILE A 510 -30.90 9.87 -12.83
C ILE A 510 -30.67 8.36 -12.86
N LYS A 511 -31.21 7.67 -13.86
CA LYS A 511 -31.07 6.22 -14.00
C LYS A 511 -29.62 5.78 -14.14
N ILE A 512 -28.85 6.45 -14.99
CA ILE A 512 -27.41 6.18 -15.16
C ILE A 512 -26.65 6.38 -13.85
N THR A 513 -27.00 7.43 -13.08
CA THR A 513 -26.37 7.68 -11.78
C THR A 513 -26.68 6.57 -10.78
N ASP A 514 -27.92 6.07 -10.76
CA ASP A 514 -28.32 4.96 -9.90
C ASP A 514 -27.66 3.65 -10.32
N ASP A 515 -27.60 3.36 -11.62
CA ASP A 515 -26.95 2.16 -12.15
C ASP A 515 -25.44 2.13 -11.85
N ILE A 516 -24.76 3.29 -11.86
CA ILE A 516 -23.32 3.40 -11.59
C ILE A 516 -23.02 3.39 -10.09
N PHE A 517 -23.80 4.12 -9.29
CA PHE A 517 -23.52 4.41 -7.89
C PHE A 517 -24.49 3.74 -6.90
N GLN A 518 -25.00 2.56 -7.23
CA GLN A 518 -25.79 1.69 -6.36
C GLN A 518 -27.00 2.40 -5.74
N ASP A 519 -27.99 2.72 -6.58
CA ASP A 519 -29.23 3.39 -6.18
C ASP A 519 -29.00 4.72 -5.42
N PHE A 520 -28.04 5.51 -5.90
CA PHE A 520 -27.61 6.77 -5.29
C PHE A 520 -28.78 7.70 -4.97
N THR A 521 -29.72 7.89 -5.91
CA THR A 521 -30.82 8.83 -5.71
C THR A 521 -31.81 8.31 -4.67
N HIS A 522 -32.02 7.00 -4.61
CA HIS A 522 -32.89 6.36 -3.63
C HIS A 522 -32.30 6.49 -2.21
N ARG A 523 -31.00 6.24 -2.06
CA ARG A 523 -30.29 6.43 -0.78
C ARG A 523 -30.32 7.89 -0.34
N LEU A 524 -30.02 8.82 -1.25
CA LEU A 524 -30.00 10.24 -0.96
C LEU A 524 -31.37 10.78 -0.54
N LEU A 525 -32.45 10.32 -1.18
CA LEU A 525 -33.83 10.69 -0.81
C LEU A 525 -34.27 10.04 0.50
N SER A 526 -33.78 8.84 0.83
CA SER A 526 -34.01 8.21 2.13
C SER A 526 -33.43 9.03 3.26
N ASP A 527 -32.19 9.52 3.08
CA ASP A 527 -31.50 10.30 4.10
C ASP A 527 -31.93 11.78 4.13
N VAL A 528 -32.33 12.32 3.00
CA VAL A 528 -32.72 13.74 2.85
C VAL A 528 -34.03 13.85 2.05
N PRO A 529 -35.20 13.52 2.65
CA PRO A 529 -36.51 13.50 1.95
C PRO A 529 -36.96 14.87 1.45
N VAL A 530 -36.34 15.95 1.87
CA VAL A 530 -36.74 17.33 1.53
C VAL A 530 -36.21 17.83 0.17
N LEU A 531 -35.48 16.99 -0.55
CA LEU A 531 -34.96 17.30 -1.88
C LEU A 531 -36.05 17.14 -2.94
N ASN A 532 -36.19 18.13 -3.83
CA ASN A 532 -37.05 18.03 -4.97
C ASN A 532 -36.32 17.45 -6.20
N GLU A 533 -37.04 17.07 -7.25
CA GLU A 533 -36.53 16.43 -8.45
C GLU A 533 -35.39 17.25 -9.12
N ASN A 534 -35.54 18.56 -9.23
CA ASN A 534 -34.51 19.45 -9.80
C ASN A 534 -33.23 19.53 -8.95
N GLU A 535 -33.37 19.41 -7.63
CA GLU A 535 -32.26 19.36 -6.70
C GLU A 535 -31.55 18.01 -6.75
N LEU A 536 -32.31 16.94 -6.94
CA LEU A 536 -31.79 15.58 -7.13
C LEU A 536 -30.99 15.46 -8.43
N ILE A 537 -31.52 15.99 -9.54
CA ILE A 537 -30.82 16.07 -10.83
C ILE A 537 -29.48 16.82 -10.66
N LEU A 538 -29.49 17.93 -9.93
CA LEU A 538 -28.25 18.68 -9.65
C LEU A 538 -27.24 17.80 -8.86
N CYS A 539 -27.69 17.04 -7.88
CA CYS A 539 -26.84 16.10 -7.14
C CYS A 539 -26.28 15.00 -8.06
N CYS A 540 -27.09 14.46 -8.98
CA CYS A 540 -26.63 13.47 -9.96
C CYS A 540 -25.55 14.05 -10.88
N LEU A 541 -25.75 15.24 -11.41
CA LEU A 541 -24.78 15.90 -12.29
C LEU A 541 -23.46 16.19 -11.56
N ILE A 542 -23.51 16.58 -10.28
CA ILE A 542 -22.30 16.76 -9.45
C ILE A 542 -21.65 15.40 -9.16
N LYS A 543 -22.42 14.36 -8.85
CA LYS A 543 -21.92 12.99 -8.62
C LYS A 543 -21.21 12.44 -9.85
N LEU A 544 -21.73 12.73 -11.04
CA LEU A 544 -21.12 12.42 -12.34
C LEU A 544 -19.96 13.35 -12.73
N ARG A 545 -19.54 14.24 -11.82
CA ARG A 545 -18.38 15.13 -11.92
C ARG A 545 -18.43 16.20 -13.02
N PHE A 546 -19.62 16.59 -13.46
CA PHE A 546 -19.78 17.72 -14.36
C PHE A 546 -19.48 19.04 -13.65
N SER A 547 -18.79 19.92 -14.36
CA SER A 547 -18.45 21.27 -13.88
C SER A 547 -19.64 22.20 -13.84
N ILE A 548 -19.58 23.27 -13.03
CA ILE A 548 -20.66 24.28 -12.96
C ILE A 548 -21.00 24.88 -14.33
N PRO A 549 -20.04 25.22 -15.22
CA PRO A 549 -20.33 25.66 -16.58
C PRO A 549 -21.12 24.61 -17.39
N GLU A 550 -20.75 23.35 -17.35
CA GLU A 550 -21.44 22.27 -18.06
C GLU A 550 -22.87 22.08 -17.51
N ILE A 551 -23.03 22.04 -16.18
CA ILE A 551 -24.35 21.96 -15.54
C ILE A 551 -25.23 23.15 -15.91
N SER A 552 -24.65 24.33 -16.04
CA SER A 552 -25.32 25.55 -16.50
C SER A 552 -25.89 25.38 -17.91
N LEU A 553 -25.13 24.78 -18.83
CA LEU A 553 -25.57 24.46 -20.18
C LEU A 553 -26.65 23.38 -20.18
N PHE A 554 -26.45 22.29 -19.45
CA PHE A 554 -27.38 21.16 -19.38
C PHE A 554 -28.78 21.57 -18.88
N LEU A 555 -28.85 22.44 -17.87
CA LEU A 555 -30.07 22.90 -17.26
C LEU A 555 -30.61 24.20 -17.88
N ASN A 556 -29.92 24.78 -18.85
CA ASN A 556 -30.22 26.06 -19.47
C ASN A 556 -30.46 27.19 -18.44
N ILE A 557 -29.61 27.32 -17.47
CA ILE A 557 -29.66 28.37 -16.44
C ILE A 557 -28.27 29.00 -16.24
N ALA A 558 -28.23 30.24 -15.76
CA ALA A 558 -26.95 30.91 -15.51
C ALA A 558 -26.10 30.16 -14.47
N SER A 559 -24.77 30.13 -14.63
CA SER A 559 -23.83 29.49 -13.71
C SER A 559 -23.96 30.01 -12.26
N THR A 560 -24.31 31.29 -12.08
CA THR A 560 -24.62 31.89 -10.77
C THR A 560 -25.88 31.27 -10.14
N SER A 561 -26.86 30.87 -10.97
CA SER A 561 -28.08 30.17 -10.53
C SER A 561 -27.77 28.73 -10.12
N VAL A 562 -26.88 28.05 -10.83
CA VAL A 562 -26.36 26.71 -10.44
C VAL A 562 -25.68 26.81 -9.07
N SER A 563 -24.78 27.76 -8.87
CA SER A 563 -24.08 27.98 -7.60
C SER A 563 -25.04 28.26 -6.44
N ARG A 564 -26.09 29.07 -6.67
CA ARG A 564 -27.13 29.36 -5.66
C ARG A 564 -27.98 28.13 -5.35
N ARG A 565 -28.33 27.31 -6.35
CA ARG A 565 -29.07 26.05 -6.15
C ARG A 565 -28.20 25.06 -5.37
N LYS A 566 -26.94 24.93 -5.72
CA LYS A 566 -25.96 24.10 -5.02
C LYS A 566 -25.85 24.49 -3.55
N LEU A 567 -25.77 25.78 -3.22
CA LEU A 567 -25.73 26.25 -1.84
C LEU A 567 -27.03 25.91 -1.08
N ARG A 568 -28.19 26.04 -1.72
CA ARG A 568 -29.47 25.64 -1.11
C ARG A 568 -29.55 24.13 -0.83
N VAL A 569 -29.12 23.31 -1.78
CA VAL A 569 -29.08 21.86 -1.61
C VAL A 569 -28.11 21.48 -0.48
N LYS A 570 -26.91 22.07 -0.47
CA LYS A 570 -25.95 21.94 0.63
C LYS A 570 -26.58 22.21 1.99
N ASN A 571 -27.28 23.34 2.14
CA ASN A 571 -27.90 23.74 3.40
C ASN A 571 -29.03 22.78 3.81
N LYS A 572 -29.82 22.28 2.87
CA LYS A 572 -30.86 21.25 3.14
C LYS A 572 -30.24 19.96 3.64
N ILE A 573 -29.19 19.48 3.01
CA ILE A 573 -28.48 18.25 3.39
C ILE A 573 -27.85 18.44 4.79
N PHE A 574 -27.19 19.55 5.03
CA PHE A 574 -26.58 19.86 6.33
C PHE A 574 -27.58 20.00 7.47
N SER A 575 -28.81 20.47 7.19
CA SER A 575 -29.85 20.53 8.20
C SER A 575 -30.47 19.18 8.54
N THR A 576 -30.32 18.18 7.66
CA THR A 576 -30.93 16.85 7.81
C THR A 576 -29.92 15.81 8.34
N ILE A 577 -28.61 15.96 8.00
CA ILE A 577 -27.54 15.06 8.42
C ILE A 577 -26.58 15.83 9.36
N PRO A 578 -26.75 15.79 10.70
CA PRO A 578 -25.97 16.62 11.65
C PRO A 578 -24.48 16.26 11.75
N ASP A 579 -24.08 15.03 11.39
CA ASP A 579 -22.71 14.53 11.52
C ASP A 579 -21.77 14.97 10.39
N MET A 580 -22.24 15.80 9.50
CA MET A 580 -21.47 16.30 8.39
C MET A 580 -20.54 17.43 8.85
N LYS A 581 -19.26 17.10 9.05
CA LYS A 581 -18.22 18.06 9.42
C LYS A 581 -18.13 19.17 8.39
N ALA A 582 -18.19 20.42 8.85
CA ALA A 582 -18.12 21.64 8.04
C ALA A 582 -16.84 21.81 7.19
N GLU A 583 -15.88 20.91 7.32
CA GLU A 583 -14.55 20.97 6.71
C GLU A 583 -14.48 20.43 5.28
N LYS A 584 -15.45 19.62 4.81
CA LYS A 584 -15.44 19.09 3.43
C LYS A 584 -16.26 19.96 2.48
N SER A 585 -15.75 20.16 1.26
CA SER A 585 -16.55 20.80 0.22
C SER A 585 -17.76 19.93 -0.11
N PHE A 586 -18.88 20.57 -0.53
CA PHE A 586 -20.12 19.87 -0.85
C PHE A 586 -19.95 18.84 -1.99
N ASP A 587 -19.11 19.14 -2.96
CA ASP A 587 -18.84 18.24 -4.09
C ASP A 587 -18.10 16.99 -3.62
N ILE A 588 -17.07 17.15 -2.80
CA ILE A 588 -16.31 16.04 -2.22
C ILE A 588 -17.24 15.14 -1.40
N TRP A 589 -18.14 15.74 -0.62
CA TRP A 589 -19.10 14.96 0.13
C TRP A 589 -20.03 14.14 -0.77
N LEU A 590 -20.60 14.75 -1.82
CA LEU A 590 -21.44 14.03 -2.79
C LEU A 590 -20.69 12.93 -3.54
N TRP A 591 -19.41 13.13 -3.81
CA TRP A 591 -18.59 12.11 -4.47
C TRP A 591 -18.31 10.91 -3.58
N GLU A 592 -18.19 11.12 -2.28
CA GLU A 592 -17.98 10.06 -1.29
C GLU A 592 -19.29 9.38 -0.85
N TYR A 593 -20.45 10.08 -0.93
CA TYR A 593 -21.77 9.57 -0.58
C TYR A 593 -22.21 8.45 -1.51
#